data_5bf61fe7adff6d8d3aacc599efa18e17
#
_entry.id   5bf61fe7adff6d8d3aacc599efa18e17
#
_cell.length_a   1.000
_cell.length_b   1.000
_cell.length_c   1.000
_cell.angle_alpha   90.00
_cell.angle_beta   90.00
_cell.angle_gamma   90.00
#
_symmetry.space_group_name_H-M   'P 1'
#
loop_
_entity.id
_entity.type
_entity.pdbx_description
1 polymer ?
#
loop_
_entity_poly.entity_id
_entity_poly.type
_entity_poly.pdbx_seq_one_letter_code
_entity_poly.pdbx_strand_id
1 'polypeptide(L)'
;GAVWDFGGGWASQSASMAKPMIVSIAMRKARADKLQQPLPAEQAGQAEKAIEHSDNDSADALWDWAGRRPAYDALASDLGLKDTHSAPEKDFWSWTWTTPLDQLSFMHQLVRGDTTALTDAQRSYLLGLMGQVQDDQTWGVGFPKSGTVQVEMKNGWVQFQSTDNLWAVNSIGHVSGDGRDYLLTMMGRYPSFDAGKAYCNAIGDWVFRILGSGELQK
;
A
#
# COMPACT_ATOMS: atom_id res chain seq x y z
N GLY A 1 17.17 0.10 10.00
CA GLY A 1 17.05 1.55 9.84
C GLY A 1 16.35 2.17 11.03
N ALA A 2 16.40 3.49 11.18
CA ALA A 2 15.64 4.21 12.19
C ALA A 2 14.18 4.29 11.76
N VAL A 3 13.25 4.25 12.73
CA VAL A 3 11.83 4.47 12.53
C VAL A 3 11.42 5.70 13.30
N TRP A 4 10.73 6.62 12.64
CA TRP A 4 10.08 7.76 13.25
C TRP A 4 8.60 7.67 13.00
N ASP A 5 7.79 7.82 14.01
CA ASP A 5 6.34 7.80 13.86
C ASP A 5 5.66 8.94 14.62
N PHE A 6 4.50 9.32 14.13
CA PHE A 6 3.55 10.20 14.81
C PHE A 6 2.17 9.58 14.71
N GLY A 7 1.72 8.93 15.79
CA GLY A 7 0.45 8.20 15.81
C GLY A 7 0.46 6.90 14.99
N GLY A 8 1.62 6.26 14.84
CA GLY A 8 1.79 5.07 13.99
C GLY A 8 0.89 3.88 14.33
N GLY A 9 0.39 3.80 15.56
CA GLY A 9 -0.60 2.79 15.99
C GLY A 9 -2.06 3.19 15.77
N TRP A 10 -2.35 4.34 15.14
CA TRP A 10 -3.73 4.75 14.87
C TRP A 10 -4.36 3.90 13.77
N ALA A 11 -5.44 3.18 14.10
CA ALA A 11 -6.12 2.29 13.17
C ALA A 11 -7.22 3.02 12.36
N SER A 12 -7.28 2.75 11.06
CA SER A 12 -8.33 3.23 10.18
C SER A 12 -8.50 2.32 8.97
N GLN A 13 -9.52 2.58 8.17
CA GLN A 13 -9.75 1.84 6.94
C GLN A 13 -8.67 2.16 5.90
N SER A 14 -8.20 1.10 5.25
CA SER A 14 -7.13 1.17 4.26
C SER A 14 -7.54 1.81 2.94
N ALA A 15 -8.82 1.71 2.53
CA ALA A 15 -9.28 2.01 1.19
C ALA A 15 -8.41 1.28 0.12
N SER A 16 -8.10 1.92 -0.99
CA SER A 16 -7.26 1.31 -2.05
C SER A 16 -5.81 1.02 -1.66
N MET A 17 -5.37 1.44 -0.47
CA MET A 17 -4.08 1.03 0.09
C MET A 17 -4.04 -0.47 0.44
N ALA A 18 -5.21 -1.16 0.53
CA ALA A 18 -5.30 -2.62 0.67
C ALA A 18 -4.90 -3.39 -0.59
N LYS A 19 -4.91 -2.77 -1.78
CA LYS A 19 -4.73 -3.48 -3.06
C LYS A 19 -3.41 -4.23 -3.21
N PRO A 20 -2.26 -3.74 -2.74
CA PRO A 20 -1.04 -4.53 -2.71
C PRO A 20 -1.17 -5.83 -1.90
N MET A 21 -1.90 -5.83 -0.78
CA MET A 21 -2.18 -7.05 -0.02
C MET A 21 -3.15 -7.98 -0.76
N ILE A 22 -4.14 -7.43 -1.51
CA ILE A 22 -5.03 -8.23 -2.36
C ILE A 22 -4.24 -8.95 -3.46
N VAL A 23 -3.34 -8.26 -4.15
CA VAL A 23 -2.45 -8.89 -5.14
C VAL A 23 -1.56 -9.94 -4.48
N SER A 24 -1.10 -9.69 -3.26
CA SER A 24 -0.28 -10.64 -2.49
C SER A 24 -1.03 -11.94 -2.18
N ILE A 25 -2.30 -11.86 -1.74
CA ILE A 25 -3.10 -13.09 -1.50
C ILE A 25 -3.40 -13.82 -2.81
N ALA A 26 -3.63 -13.10 -3.91
CA ALA A 26 -3.81 -13.70 -5.23
C ALA A 26 -2.55 -14.47 -5.66
N MET A 27 -1.36 -13.89 -5.53
CA MET A 27 -0.10 -14.59 -5.83
C MET A 27 0.15 -15.80 -4.93
N ARG A 28 -0.22 -15.72 -3.66
CA ARG A 28 -0.14 -16.86 -2.72
C ARG A 28 -1.04 -18.00 -3.16
N LYS A 29 -2.28 -17.70 -3.57
CA LYS A 29 -3.21 -18.70 -4.11
C LYS A 29 -2.66 -19.34 -5.38
N ALA A 30 -2.18 -18.55 -6.35
CA ALA A 30 -1.59 -19.08 -7.58
C ALA A 30 -0.44 -20.05 -7.28
N ARG A 31 0.41 -19.74 -6.28
CA ARG A 31 1.48 -20.63 -5.83
C ARG A 31 0.95 -21.91 -5.17
N ALA A 32 -0.02 -21.79 -4.28
CA ALA A 32 -0.62 -22.94 -3.58
C ALA A 32 -1.31 -23.91 -4.54
N ASP A 33 -2.00 -23.37 -5.53
CA ASP A 33 -2.72 -24.14 -6.56
C ASP A 33 -1.81 -24.59 -7.72
N LYS A 34 -0.51 -24.29 -7.66
CA LYS A 34 0.50 -24.63 -8.69
C LYS A 34 0.14 -24.07 -10.07
N LEU A 35 -0.45 -22.89 -10.11
CA LEU A 35 -0.78 -22.18 -11.35
C LEU A 35 0.42 -21.40 -11.89
N GLN A 36 0.24 -20.75 -13.03
CA GLN A 36 1.25 -19.85 -13.60
C GLN A 36 1.68 -18.78 -12.58
N GLN A 37 2.99 -18.52 -12.52
CA GLN A 37 3.58 -17.59 -11.56
C GLN A 37 4.05 -16.30 -12.26
N PRO A 38 4.00 -15.13 -11.60
CA PRO A 38 3.47 -14.89 -10.24
C PRO A 38 1.93 -15.00 -10.18
N LEU A 39 1.25 -14.82 -11.30
CA LEU A 39 -0.21 -14.93 -11.49
C LEU A 39 -0.53 -15.51 -12.88
N PRO A 40 -1.66 -16.22 -13.04
CA PRO A 40 -2.21 -16.49 -14.36
C PRO A 40 -2.54 -15.19 -15.13
N ALA A 41 -2.57 -15.25 -16.46
CA ALA A 41 -2.67 -14.06 -17.31
C ALA A 41 -3.86 -13.14 -17.00
N GLU A 42 -5.04 -13.72 -16.71
CA GLU A 42 -6.23 -12.94 -16.33
C GLU A 42 -6.01 -12.19 -15.03
N GLN A 43 -5.55 -12.87 -13.98
CA GLN A 43 -5.29 -12.25 -12.68
C GLN A 43 -4.12 -11.27 -12.72
N ALA A 44 -3.14 -11.48 -13.60
CA ALA A 44 -2.06 -10.54 -13.84
C ALA A 44 -2.58 -9.22 -14.43
N GLY A 45 -3.48 -9.28 -15.44
CA GLY A 45 -4.12 -8.08 -15.99
C GLY A 45 -5.02 -7.36 -14.98
N GLN A 46 -5.68 -8.11 -14.07
CA GLN A 46 -6.44 -7.50 -12.97
C GLN A 46 -5.50 -6.84 -11.95
N ALA A 47 -4.37 -7.45 -11.61
CA ALA A 47 -3.38 -6.89 -10.69
C ALA A 47 -2.77 -5.59 -11.21
N GLU A 48 -2.42 -5.53 -12.51
CA GLU A 48 -1.96 -4.32 -13.19
C GLU A 48 -2.99 -3.19 -13.05
N LYS A 49 -4.24 -3.40 -13.45
CA LYS A 49 -5.30 -2.38 -13.34
C LYS A 49 -5.56 -1.96 -11.89
N ALA A 50 -5.61 -2.92 -10.96
CA ALA A 50 -5.87 -2.64 -9.55
C ALA A 50 -4.76 -1.80 -8.91
N ILE A 51 -3.48 -2.01 -9.27
CA ILE A 51 -2.36 -1.26 -8.69
C ILE A 51 -2.11 0.03 -9.45
N GLU A 52 -1.94 -0.02 -10.77
CA GLU A 52 -1.50 1.13 -11.57
C GLU A 52 -2.61 2.17 -11.76
N HIS A 53 -3.84 1.73 -11.97
CA HIS A 53 -5.00 2.59 -12.18
C HIS A 53 -5.92 2.71 -10.97
N SER A 54 -5.63 1.95 -9.90
CA SER A 54 -6.52 1.83 -8.73
C SER A 54 -7.95 1.35 -9.08
N ASP A 55 -8.08 0.52 -10.13
CA ASP A 55 -9.34 -0.01 -10.61
C ASP A 55 -10.02 -0.88 -9.54
N ASN A 56 -11.29 -0.59 -9.24
CA ASN A 56 -12.03 -1.28 -8.19
C ASN A 56 -12.59 -2.62 -8.67
N ASP A 57 -13.09 -2.71 -9.89
CA ASP A 57 -13.67 -3.95 -10.44
C ASP A 57 -12.60 -5.04 -10.52
N SER A 58 -11.38 -4.67 -10.91
CA SER A 58 -10.23 -5.58 -10.92
C SER A 58 -9.82 -6.00 -9.51
N ALA A 59 -9.89 -5.09 -8.53
CA ALA A 59 -9.62 -5.43 -7.12
C ALA A 59 -10.69 -6.35 -6.54
N ASP A 60 -11.97 -6.14 -6.88
CA ASP A 60 -13.08 -7.00 -6.49
C ASP A 60 -12.91 -8.42 -7.05
N ALA A 61 -12.58 -8.53 -8.35
CA ALA A 61 -12.34 -9.82 -8.99
C ALA A 61 -11.17 -10.57 -8.35
N LEU A 62 -10.06 -9.89 -8.04
CA LEU A 62 -8.93 -10.49 -7.33
C LEU A 62 -9.28 -10.88 -5.90
N TRP A 63 -10.02 -10.05 -5.17
CA TRP A 63 -10.49 -10.34 -3.83
C TRP A 63 -11.30 -11.62 -3.79
N ASP A 64 -12.28 -11.73 -4.70
CA ASP A 64 -13.13 -12.90 -4.84
C ASP A 64 -12.32 -14.15 -5.20
N TRP A 65 -11.48 -14.05 -6.20
CA TRP A 65 -10.66 -15.15 -6.66
C TRP A 65 -9.65 -15.62 -5.60
N ALA A 66 -9.06 -14.70 -4.85
CA ALA A 66 -8.02 -15.00 -3.87
C ALA A 66 -8.54 -15.59 -2.56
N GLY A 67 -9.85 -15.60 -2.31
CA GLY A 67 -10.45 -16.19 -1.09
C GLY A 67 -10.86 -15.16 -0.04
N ARG A 68 -10.98 -13.89 -0.42
CA ARG A 68 -11.57 -12.82 0.40
C ARG A 68 -10.95 -12.67 1.79
N ARG A 69 -11.78 -12.36 2.79
CA ARG A 69 -11.40 -12.09 4.19
C ARG A 69 -10.49 -13.16 4.80
N PRO A 70 -10.80 -14.48 4.73
CA PRO A 70 -9.92 -15.48 5.34
C PRO A 70 -8.50 -15.46 4.79
N ALA A 71 -8.33 -15.25 3.49
CA ALA A 71 -7.00 -15.17 2.86
C ALA A 71 -6.26 -13.89 3.25
N TYR A 72 -6.98 -12.76 3.35
CA TYR A 72 -6.42 -11.47 3.75
C TYR A 72 -5.93 -11.51 5.21
N ASP A 73 -6.78 -12.01 6.13
CA ASP A 73 -6.45 -12.11 7.54
C ASP A 73 -5.31 -13.10 7.79
N ALA A 74 -5.26 -14.21 7.03
CA ALA A 74 -4.15 -15.15 7.07
C ALA A 74 -2.83 -14.51 6.61
N LEU A 75 -2.85 -13.70 5.53
CA LEU A 75 -1.66 -12.97 5.09
C LEU A 75 -1.22 -11.95 6.15
N ALA A 76 -2.13 -11.18 6.71
CA ALA A 76 -1.82 -10.21 7.76
C ALA A 76 -1.16 -10.89 8.97
N SER A 77 -1.69 -12.04 9.39
CA SER A 77 -1.11 -12.86 10.46
C SER A 77 0.30 -13.37 10.13
N ASP A 78 0.50 -13.91 8.91
CA ASP A 78 1.80 -14.45 8.47
C ASP A 78 2.87 -13.36 8.36
N LEU A 79 2.46 -12.12 8.08
CA LEU A 79 3.34 -10.94 8.02
C LEU A 79 3.52 -10.28 9.40
N GLY A 80 2.83 -10.77 10.44
CA GLY A 80 2.88 -10.18 11.78
C GLY A 80 2.25 -8.79 11.90
N LEU A 81 1.28 -8.46 11.03
CA LEU A 81 0.54 -7.20 11.03
C LEU A 81 -0.59 -7.28 12.06
N LYS A 82 -0.35 -6.78 13.25
CA LYS A 82 -1.20 -7.04 14.42
C LYS A 82 -2.55 -6.33 14.39
N ASP A 83 -2.59 -5.17 13.77
CA ASP A 83 -3.76 -4.28 13.70
C ASP A 83 -4.34 -4.21 12.27
N THR A 84 -3.91 -5.15 11.40
CA THR A 84 -4.41 -5.27 10.03
C THR A 84 -5.34 -6.47 9.93
N HIS A 85 -6.60 -6.23 9.58
CA HIS A 85 -7.62 -7.27 9.47
C HIS A 85 -8.78 -6.84 8.56
N SER A 86 -9.55 -7.81 8.11
CA SER A 86 -10.80 -7.57 7.39
C SER A 86 -11.88 -7.00 8.31
N ALA A 87 -12.85 -6.27 7.75
CA ALA A 87 -13.99 -5.77 8.53
C ALA A 87 -14.96 -6.92 8.84
N PRO A 88 -15.31 -7.17 10.12
CA PRO A 88 -16.19 -8.30 10.50
C PRO A 88 -17.59 -8.22 9.87
N GLU A 89 -18.14 -7.01 9.76
CA GLU A 89 -19.51 -6.77 9.30
C GLU A 89 -19.63 -6.56 7.79
N LYS A 90 -18.50 -6.45 7.07
CA LYS A 90 -18.49 -6.09 5.65
C LYS A 90 -17.47 -6.91 4.88
N ASP A 91 -17.92 -7.61 3.85
CA ASP A 91 -17.03 -8.37 2.98
C ASP A 91 -16.51 -7.51 1.80
N PHE A 92 -16.03 -6.32 2.14
CA PHE A 92 -15.42 -5.39 1.19
C PHE A 92 -13.99 -5.10 1.57
N TRP A 93 -13.05 -5.34 0.68
CA TRP A 93 -11.62 -5.07 0.88
C TRP A 93 -11.33 -3.60 1.25
N SER A 94 -12.10 -2.65 0.73
CA SER A 94 -11.92 -1.22 1.01
C SER A 94 -12.21 -0.82 2.46
N TRP A 95 -12.85 -1.72 3.23
CA TRP A 95 -13.14 -1.55 4.65
C TRP A 95 -12.17 -2.31 5.56
N THR A 96 -11.12 -2.94 5.00
CA THR A 96 -10.08 -3.55 5.84
C THR A 96 -9.42 -2.50 6.72
N TRP A 97 -9.16 -2.88 7.96
CA TRP A 97 -8.49 -2.03 8.95
C TRP A 97 -6.99 -2.23 8.90
N THR A 98 -6.23 -1.17 9.19
CA THR A 98 -4.79 -1.22 9.31
C THR A 98 -4.26 0.00 10.07
N THR A 99 -2.97 -0.02 10.39
CA THR A 99 -2.26 1.11 10.99
C THR A 99 -1.08 1.56 10.12
N PRO A 100 -0.59 2.79 10.27
CA PRO A 100 0.65 3.22 9.60
C PRO A 100 1.84 2.29 9.86
N LEU A 101 2.01 1.80 11.10
CA LEU A 101 3.10 0.89 11.45
C LEU A 101 2.98 -0.48 10.77
N ASP A 102 1.77 -1.06 10.71
CA ASP A 102 1.55 -2.31 10.00
C ASP A 102 1.83 -2.16 8.50
N GLN A 103 1.37 -1.07 7.90
CA GLN A 103 1.64 -0.81 6.49
C GLN A 103 3.14 -0.54 6.23
N LEU A 104 3.81 0.15 7.14
CA LEU A 104 5.27 0.32 7.08
C LEU A 104 5.98 -1.03 7.15
N SER A 105 5.54 -1.92 8.06
CA SER A 105 6.05 -3.29 8.20
C SER A 105 5.81 -4.11 6.92
N PHE A 106 4.62 -4.02 6.33
CA PHE A 106 4.31 -4.68 5.06
C PHE A 106 5.26 -4.22 3.94
N MET A 107 5.42 -2.90 3.75
CA MET A 107 6.36 -2.36 2.76
C MET A 107 7.80 -2.75 3.03
N HIS A 108 8.23 -2.77 4.30
CA HIS A 108 9.56 -3.21 4.67
C HIS A 108 9.81 -4.66 4.22
N GLN A 109 8.86 -5.54 4.50
CA GLN A 109 8.94 -6.95 4.09
C GLN A 109 8.93 -7.11 2.56
N LEU A 110 8.17 -6.30 1.82
CA LEU A 110 8.20 -6.30 0.36
C LEU A 110 9.57 -5.89 -0.17
N VAL A 111 10.12 -4.79 0.32
CA VAL A 111 11.37 -4.19 -0.18
C VAL A 111 12.60 -4.98 0.26
N ARG A 112 12.68 -5.36 1.54
CA ARG A 112 13.86 -6.01 2.13
C ARG A 112 13.86 -7.54 2.03
N GLY A 113 12.71 -8.16 1.81
CA GLY A 113 12.59 -9.61 1.68
C GLY A 113 12.58 -10.37 3.00
N ASP A 114 12.33 -9.70 4.11
CA ASP A 114 12.31 -10.29 5.45
C ASP A 114 11.00 -11.05 5.70
N THR A 115 10.56 -11.85 4.72
CA THR A 115 9.32 -12.61 4.82
C THR A 115 9.38 -13.91 4.05
N THR A 116 8.69 -14.93 4.55
CA THR A 116 8.41 -16.19 3.84
C THR A 116 7.02 -16.21 3.21
N ALA A 117 6.20 -15.19 3.46
CA ALA A 117 4.84 -15.11 2.95
C ALA A 117 4.79 -14.94 1.43
N LEU A 118 5.77 -14.23 0.85
CA LEU A 118 5.93 -14.02 -0.58
C LEU A 118 7.34 -14.43 -1.04
N THR A 119 7.44 -14.99 -2.23
CA THR A 119 8.74 -15.26 -2.88
C THR A 119 9.36 -13.96 -3.40
N ASP A 120 10.67 -13.99 -3.68
CA ASP A 120 11.38 -12.86 -4.30
C ASP A 120 10.74 -12.43 -5.62
N ALA A 121 10.35 -13.40 -6.46
CA ALA A 121 9.68 -13.12 -7.72
C ALA A 121 8.31 -12.44 -7.52
N GLN A 122 7.55 -12.85 -6.51
CA GLN A 122 6.25 -12.24 -6.17
C GLN A 122 6.43 -10.81 -5.65
N ARG A 123 7.42 -10.58 -4.78
CA ARG A 123 7.75 -9.24 -4.26
C ARG A 123 8.20 -8.30 -5.38
N SER A 124 9.13 -8.74 -6.23
CA SER A 124 9.62 -7.97 -7.37
C SER A 124 8.51 -7.62 -8.36
N TYR A 125 7.59 -8.56 -8.62
CA TYR A 125 6.43 -8.32 -9.48
C TYR A 125 5.52 -7.24 -8.89
N LEU A 126 5.17 -7.33 -7.61
CA LEU A 126 4.29 -6.36 -6.96
C LEU A 126 4.93 -4.96 -6.88
N LEU A 127 6.21 -4.88 -6.50
CA LEU A 127 6.96 -3.63 -6.51
C LEU A 127 7.05 -3.02 -7.92
N GLY A 128 7.22 -3.87 -8.94
CA GLY A 128 7.19 -3.43 -10.34
C GLY A 128 5.88 -2.74 -10.71
N LEU A 129 4.72 -3.32 -10.34
CA LEU A 129 3.42 -2.68 -10.54
C LEU A 129 3.28 -1.37 -9.74
N MET A 130 3.71 -1.37 -8.48
CA MET A 130 3.67 -0.17 -7.62
C MET A 130 4.57 0.97 -8.14
N GLY A 131 5.59 0.65 -8.92
CA GLY A 131 6.45 1.62 -9.60
C GLY A 131 5.83 2.24 -10.87
N GLN A 132 4.71 1.70 -11.35
CA GLN A 132 4.02 2.12 -12.58
C GLN A 132 2.67 2.81 -12.31
N VAL A 133 2.42 3.21 -11.08
CA VAL A 133 1.20 3.96 -10.72
C VAL A 133 1.07 5.19 -11.61
N GLN A 134 -0.11 5.38 -12.21
CA GLN A 134 -0.38 6.46 -13.16
C GLN A 134 -0.20 7.86 -12.54
N ASP A 135 0.14 8.84 -13.38
CA ASP A 135 0.63 10.16 -12.94
C ASP A 135 -0.32 10.93 -12.03
N ASP A 136 -1.62 10.83 -12.21
CA ASP A 136 -2.61 11.51 -11.37
C ASP A 136 -2.70 10.94 -9.93
N GLN A 137 -2.11 9.79 -9.70
CA GLN A 137 -2.04 9.12 -8.41
C GLN A 137 -0.65 9.14 -7.76
N THR A 138 0.30 9.92 -8.28
CA THR A 138 1.66 10.03 -7.71
C THR A 138 1.77 11.06 -6.57
N TRP A 139 0.65 11.41 -5.93
CA TRP A 139 0.63 12.29 -4.76
C TRP A 139 1.05 11.56 -3.47
N GLY A 140 1.28 12.30 -2.40
CA GLY A 140 1.67 11.73 -1.11
C GLY A 140 3.13 11.28 -1.12
N VAL A 141 3.40 9.97 -0.99
CA VAL A 141 4.78 9.44 -1.01
C VAL A 141 5.51 9.77 -2.31
N GLY A 142 4.82 9.80 -3.43
CA GLY A 142 5.41 10.12 -4.72
C GLY A 142 5.62 11.62 -4.99
N PHE A 143 5.35 12.48 -4.04
CA PHE A 143 5.48 13.93 -4.20
C PHE A 143 6.68 14.50 -3.40
N PRO A 144 7.54 15.34 -3.98
CA PRO A 144 7.58 15.73 -5.41
C PRO A 144 8.19 14.60 -6.25
N LYS A 145 7.63 14.37 -7.45
CA LYS A 145 8.21 13.42 -8.39
C LYS A 145 9.51 14.02 -8.99
N SER A 146 10.63 13.35 -8.75
CA SER A 146 11.92 13.69 -9.34
C SER A 146 12.33 12.59 -10.32
N GLY A 147 12.85 12.96 -11.50
CA GLY A 147 13.28 12.00 -12.52
C GLY A 147 14.49 11.13 -12.13
N THR A 148 15.09 11.37 -10.96
CA THR A 148 16.28 10.66 -10.47
C THR A 148 15.98 9.63 -9.39
N VAL A 149 14.73 9.55 -8.94
CA VAL A 149 14.29 8.59 -7.91
C VAL A 149 13.26 7.63 -8.47
N GLN A 150 13.26 6.42 -7.95
CA GLN A 150 12.21 5.44 -8.12
C GLN A 150 11.24 5.54 -6.95
N VAL A 151 9.96 5.37 -7.25
CA VAL A 151 8.90 5.38 -6.24
C VAL A 151 7.97 4.20 -6.50
N GLU A 152 7.92 3.26 -5.57
CA GLU A 152 6.93 2.20 -5.53
C GLU A 152 5.86 2.59 -4.51
N MET A 153 4.61 2.79 -4.95
CA MET A 153 3.59 3.35 -4.07
C MET A 153 2.18 2.83 -4.32
N LYS A 154 1.31 3.05 -3.34
CA LYS A 154 -0.14 2.93 -3.49
C LYS A 154 -0.85 3.93 -2.60
N ASN A 155 -1.80 4.63 -3.18
CA ASN A 155 -2.70 5.53 -2.49
C ASN A 155 -4.07 4.90 -2.24
N GLY A 156 -4.79 5.40 -1.24
CA GLY A 156 -6.14 5.00 -0.95
C GLY A 156 -6.95 6.15 -0.37
N TRP A 157 -8.20 6.31 -0.81
CA TRP A 157 -9.11 7.31 -0.27
C TRP A 157 -10.55 6.83 -0.31
N VAL A 158 -11.33 7.22 0.70
CA VAL A 158 -12.76 6.92 0.79
C VAL A 158 -13.44 7.93 1.72
N GLN A 159 -14.67 8.32 1.39
CA GLN A 159 -15.48 9.15 2.26
C GLN A 159 -16.39 8.31 3.17
N PHE A 160 -16.40 8.60 4.45
CA PHE A 160 -17.25 7.94 5.46
C PHE A 160 -18.56 8.70 5.67
N GLN A 161 -19.46 8.66 4.69
CA GLN A 161 -20.74 9.38 4.73
C GLN A 161 -21.65 8.96 5.90
N SER A 162 -21.51 7.71 6.38
CA SER A 162 -22.38 7.17 7.44
C SER A 162 -21.90 7.42 8.87
N THR A 163 -20.73 8.06 9.06
CA THR A 163 -20.14 8.30 10.37
C THR A 163 -19.91 9.78 10.65
N ASP A 164 -18.78 10.30 10.19
CA ASP A 164 -18.30 11.66 10.46
C ASP A 164 -18.22 12.54 9.20
N ASN A 165 -18.59 11.97 8.05
CA ASN A 165 -18.51 12.60 6.73
C ASN A 165 -17.07 13.01 6.33
N LEU A 166 -16.06 12.52 7.04
CA LEU A 166 -14.65 12.77 6.73
C LEU A 166 -14.13 11.82 5.64
N TRP A 167 -13.07 12.24 5.00
CA TRP A 167 -12.32 11.46 4.03
C TRP A 167 -11.11 10.79 4.68
N ALA A 168 -11.01 9.47 4.62
CA ALA A 168 -9.72 8.82 4.77
C ALA A 168 -8.89 9.13 3.53
N VAL A 169 -7.66 9.59 3.71
CA VAL A 169 -6.69 9.81 2.63
C VAL A 169 -5.36 9.25 3.10
N ASN A 170 -4.91 8.22 2.39
CA ASN A 170 -3.79 7.37 2.79
C ASN A 170 -2.78 7.25 1.66
N SER A 171 -1.49 7.17 1.98
CA SER A 171 -0.41 6.97 1.03
C SER A 171 0.67 6.10 1.65
N ILE A 172 1.14 5.11 0.90
CA ILE A 172 2.23 4.21 1.32
C ILE A 172 3.20 4.03 0.16
N GLY A 173 4.49 3.92 0.45
CA GLY A 173 5.46 3.59 -0.58
C GLY A 173 6.91 3.57 -0.12
N HIS A 174 7.76 3.27 -1.09
CA HIS A 174 9.21 3.27 -1.01
C HIS A 174 9.76 4.29 -1.99
N VAL A 175 10.73 5.06 -1.55
CA VAL A 175 11.46 6.02 -2.38
C VAL A 175 12.94 5.64 -2.35
N SER A 176 13.52 5.42 -3.53
CA SER A 176 14.93 5.03 -3.67
C SER A 176 15.63 5.79 -4.79
N GLY A 177 16.94 5.95 -4.67
CA GLY A 177 17.77 6.69 -5.63
C GLY A 177 18.12 8.11 -5.15
N ASP A 178 19.10 8.71 -5.80
CA ASP A 178 19.60 10.05 -5.49
C ASP A 178 19.93 10.24 -3.99
N GLY A 179 20.62 9.24 -3.42
CA GLY A 179 21.00 9.22 -2.01
C GLY A 179 19.87 8.92 -1.02
N ARG A 180 18.70 8.57 -1.49
CA ARG A 180 17.51 8.22 -0.69
C ARG A 180 17.25 6.72 -0.74
N ASP A 181 16.80 6.18 0.38
CA ASP A 181 16.27 4.82 0.52
C ASP A 181 15.39 4.78 1.78
N TYR A 182 14.10 5.12 1.64
CA TYR A 182 13.19 5.17 2.76
C TYR A 182 11.79 4.67 2.41
N LEU A 183 11.09 4.22 3.45
CA LEU A 183 9.67 3.88 3.41
C LEU A 183 8.89 4.99 4.11
N LEU A 184 7.72 5.32 3.55
CA LEU A 184 6.82 6.31 4.15
C LEU A 184 5.39 5.80 4.09
N THR A 185 4.69 5.92 5.22
CA THR A 185 3.26 5.64 5.32
C THR A 185 2.57 6.83 5.96
N MET A 186 1.50 7.27 5.35
CA MET A 186 0.64 8.34 5.84
C MET A 186 -0.80 7.88 5.82
N MET A 187 -1.50 8.06 6.94
CA MET A 187 -2.93 7.79 7.06
C MET A 187 -3.59 8.91 7.86
N GLY A 188 -4.76 9.35 7.41
CA GLY A 188 -5.46 10.42 8.13
C GLY A 188 -6.91 10.60 7.72
N ARG A 189 -7.64 11.38 8.51
CA ARG A 189 -9.02 11.79 8.27
C ARG A 189 -9.10 13.29 8.05
N TYR A 190 -9.76 13.71 6.98
CA TYR A 190 -9.76 15.09 6.50
C TYR A 190 -11.16 15.55 6.08
N PRO A 191 -11.45 16.87 6.12
CA PRO A 191 -12.74 17.42 5.69
C PRO A 191 -13.05 17.19 4.20
N SER A 192 -12.02 17.04 3.36
CA SER A 192 -12.16 16.75 1.94
C SER A 192 -10.98 15.91 1.43
N PHE A 193 -11.17 15.26 0.27
CA PHE A 193 -10.09 14.58 -0.42
C PHE A 193 -8.93 15.52 -0.75
N ASP A 194 -9.21 16.71 -1.26
CA ASP A 194 -8.19 17.69 -1.64
C ASP A 194 -7.36 18.17 -0.44
N ALA A 195 -8.01 18.38 0.72
CA ALA A 195 -7.31 18.73 1.96
C ALA A 195 -6.36 17.60 2.39
N GLY A 196 -6.81 16.35 2.34
CA GLY A 196 -5.97 15.20 2.67
C GLY A 196 -4.81 15.02 1.69
N LYS A 197 -5.07 15.14 0.39
CA LYS A 197 -4.04 15.07 -0.66
C LYS A 197 -2.98 16.17 -0.47
N ALA A 198 -3.41 17.41 -0.21
CA ALA A 198 -2.49 18.52 0.03
C ALA A 198 -1.61 18.27 1.25
N TYR A 199 -2.19 17.71 2.33
CA TYR A 199 -1.44 17.38 3.54
C TYR A 199 -0.41 16.25 3.29
N CYS A 200 -0.82 15.18 2.61
CA CYS A 200 0.08 14.09 2.24
C CYS A 200 1.22 14.60 1.33
N ASN A 201 0.94 15.48 0.37
CA ASN A 201 1.96 16.10 -0.47
C ASN A 201 2.95 16.95 0.34
N ALA A 202 2.46 17.73 1.30
CA ALA A 202 3.32 18.55 2.14
C ALA A 202 4.28 17.70 2.99
N ILE A 203 3.78 16.59 3.55
CA ILE A 203 4.62 15.63 4.30
C ILE A 203 5.60 14.94 3.35
N GLY A 204 5.14 14.46 2.19
CA GLY A 204 6.01 13.81 1.20
C GLY A 204 7.16 14.70 0.76
N ASP A 205 6.87 15.97 0.42
CA ASP A 205 7.89 16.97 0.05
C ASP A 205 8.86 17.24 1.20
N TRP A 206 8.35 17.39 2.42
CA TRP A 206 9.20 17.63 3.59
C TRP A 206 10.16 16.48 3.86
N VAL A 207 9.65 15.23 3.88
CA VAL A 207 10.47 14.02 4.08
C VAL A 207 11.49 13.86 2.95
N PHE A 208 11.06 14.07 1.69
CA PHE A 208 11.92 13.98 0.52
C PHE A 208 13.11 14.93 0.60
N ARG A 209 12.89 16.17 1.03
CA ARG A 209 13.97 17.17 1.18
C ARG A 209 14.90 16.87 2.33
N ILE A 210 14.38 16.53 3.51
CA ILE A 210 15.19 16.26 4.69
C ILE A 210 16.08 15.03 4.48
N LEU A 211 15.54 13.94 3.94
CA LEU A 211 16.32 12.73 3.73
C LEU A 211 17.30 12.86 2.56
N GLY A 212 17.10 13.82 1.66
CA GLY A 212 18.06 14.14 0.60
C GLY A 212 19.17 15.11 1.02
N SER A 213 18.95 15.89 2.08
CA SER A 213 19.94 16.87 2.55
C SER A 213 21.05 16.27 3.42
N GLY A 214 20.89 15.02 3.88
CA GLY A 214 21.79 14.40 4.85
C GLY A 214 21.68 14.97 6.28
N GLU A 215 20.72 15.84 6.55
CA GLU A 215 20.56 16.48 7.88
C GLU A 215 20.19 15.49 8.98
N LEU A 216 19.54 14.38 8.66
CA LEU A 216 19.21 13.33 9.61
C LEU A 216 20.28 12.24 9.76
N GLN A 217 21.42 12.38 9.08
CA GLN A 217 22.56 11.46 9.19
C GLN A 217 23.58 11.92 10.25
N LYS A 218 23.31 12.99 10.94
CA LYS A 218 24.08 13.53 12.06
C LYS A 218 23.31 13.25 13.35
#